data_a429f1a26ed53bf7f3b8835d41f7ead3
#
_entry.id   a429f1a26ed53bf7f3b8835d41f7ead3
#
_cell.length_a   1.000
_cell.length_b   1.000
_cell.length_c   1.000
_cell.angle_alpha   90.00
_cell.angle_beta   90.00
_cell.angle_gamma   90.00
#
_symmetry.space_group_name_H-M   'P 1'
#
loop_
_entity.id
_entity.type
_entity.pdbx_description
1 polymer ?
#
loop_
_entity_poly.entity_id
_entity_poly.type
_entity_poly.pdbx_seq_one_letter_code
_entity_poly.pdbx_strand_id
1 'polypeptide(L)'
;MDMIMAKLANKTMRRSVKSINALDELIVHECAIKPYQIFCELIEAETNEFVSSNMLLLEVVDESDQYRFFDGFREVSILTNSSEISIRRVILSNAEIERRAWSCLMNEFINLDPINPNIFNAIKNSMPIQVQRALFDNSLTIQRILDIKNIERYQYDYQVNLMHNQYASEIPSFSELIDEVRYADSK
;
A
#
# COMPACT_ATOMS: atom_id res chain seq x y z
N MET A 1 9.00 41.03 13.51
CA MET A 1 10.08 40.26 12.84
C MET A 1 9.57 38.91 12.33
N ASP A 2 8.60 38.30 12.98
CA ASP A 2 8.08 36.94 12.68
C ASP A 2 7.29 36.81 11.38
N MET A 3 6.62 37.90 10.95
CA MET A 3 5.81 37.85 9.72
C MET A 3 6.64 37.85 8.42
N ILE A 4 7.89 38.35 8.49
CA ILE A 4 8.84 38.36 7.36
C ILE A 4 9.47 36.94 7.22
N MET A 5 9.76 36.27 8.34
CA MET A 5 10.31 34.93 8.35
C MET A 5 9.29 33.89 7.86
N ALA A 6 8.02 34.00 8.22
CA ALA A 6 6.94 33.16 7.72
C ALA A 6 6.72 33.28 6.19
N LYS A 7 6.84 34.52 5.66
CA LYS A 7 6.77 34.73 4.20
C LYS A 7 7.99 34.21 3.45
N LEU A 8 9.17 34.25 4.06
CA LEU A 8 10.39 33.66 3.49
C LEU A 8 10.34 32.12 3.48
N ALA A 9 9.87 31.51 4.57
CA ALA A 9 9.68 30.04 4.65
C ALA A 9 8.67 29.56 3.60
N ASN A 10 7.55 30.22 3.43
CA ASN A 10 6.57 29.89 2.38
C ASN A 10 7.11 30.10 0.96
N LYS A 11 8.01 31.05 0.75
CA LYS A 11 8.62 31.32 -0.55
C LYS A 11 9.72 30.30 -0.90
N THR A 12 10.41 29.77 0.11
CA THR A 12 11.39 28.68 -0.04
C THR A 12 10.70 27.35 -0.29
N MET A 13 9.59 27.05 0.39
CA MET A 13 8.79 25.83 0.13
C MET A 13 8.23 25.78 -1.30
N ARG A 14 7.78 26.90 -1.87
CA ARG A 14 7.26 26.94 -3.26
C ARG A 14 8.34 26.75 -4.33
N ARG A 15 9.62 26.86 -4.01
CA ARG A 15 10.75 26.67 -4.93
C ARG A 15 11.37 25.27 -4.89
N SER A 16 10.83 24.35 -4.10
CA SER A 16 11.40 23.03 -3.88
C SER A 16 10.84 21.92 -4.76
N VAL A 17 10.07 22.25 -5.81
CA VAL A 17 9.68 21.27 -6.81
C VAL A 17 10.83 21.09 -7.78
N LYS A 18 11.34 19.86 -7.89
CA LYS A 18 12.42 19.46 -8.79
C LYS A 18 11.89 18.36 -9.68
N SER A 19 12.26 18.36 -10.95
CA SER A 19 12.06 17.22 -11.84
C SER A 19 13.25 16.28 -11.72
N ILE A 20 13.00 14.98 -11.58
CA ILE A 20 14.01 13.92 -11.50
C ILE A 20 13.66 12.77 -12.42
N ASN A 21 14.67 11.99 -12.81
CA ASN A 21 14.45 10.69 -13.44
C ASN A 21 14.06 9.66 -12.38
N ALA A 22 12.88 9.08 -12.53
CA ALA A 22 12.17 8.41 -11.46
C ALA A 22 12.91 7.24 -10.80
N LEU A 23 13.55 6.37 -11.57
CA LEU A 23 14.02 5.09 -11.02
C LEU A 23 15.45 5.10 -10.50
N ASP A 24 16.30 6.02 -10.96
CA ASP A 24 17.70 6.06 -10.53
C ASP A 24 17.90 6.83 -9.21
N GLU A 25 16.96 7.73 -8.88
CA GLU A 25 17.10 8.64 -7.75
C GLU A 25 16.06 8.39 -6.64
N LEU A 26 15.03 7.55 -6.88
CA LEU A 26 13.90 7.37 -5.97
C LEU A 26 13.95 6.01 -5.27
N ILE A 27 13.99 6.02 -3.95
CA ILE A 27 13.94 4.80 -3.14
C ILE A 27 12.82 4.89 -2.10
N VAL A 28 12.34 3.75 -1.65
CA VAL A 28 11.33 3.70 -0.57
C VAL A 28 11.96 4.11 0.77
N HIS A 29 11.26 4.96 1.54
CA HIS A 29 11.68 5.31 2.89
C HIS A 29 11.56 4.09 3.82
N GLU A 30 12.49 3.91 4.75
CA GLU A 30 12.55 2.73 5.63
C GLU A 30 11.26 2.48 6.41
N CYS A 31 10.58 3.53 6.91
CA CYS A 31 9.28 3.43 7.57
C CYS A 31 8.12 3.08 6.63
N ALA A 32 8.33 3.15 5.32
CA ALA A 32 7.33 2.83 4.29
C ALA A 32 7.58 1.47 3.60
N ILE A 33 8.67 0.77 3.91
CA ILE A 33 9.01 -0.51 3.27
C ILE A 33 7.88 -1.51 3.42
N LYS A 34 7.39 -1.71 4.65
CA LYS A 34 6.37 -2.74 4.89
C LYS A 34 5.02 -2.47 4.22
N PRO A 35 4.42 -1.26 4.33
CA PRO A 35 3.20 -0.96 3.58
C PRO A 35 3.41 -1.00 2.07
N TYR A 36 4.56 -0.57 1.54
CA TYR A 36 4.85 -0.64 0.12
C TYR A 36 4.99 -2.09 -0.39
N GLN A 37 5.64 -2.98 0.38
CA GLN A 37 5.69 -4.41 0.06
C GLN A 37 4.30 -5.03 -0.05
N ILE A 38 3.42 -4.76 0.93
CA ILE A 38 2.03 -5.26 0.89
C ILE A 38 1.30 -4.73 -0.34
N PHE A 39 1.52 -3.46 -0.71
CA PHE A 39 0.95 -2.89 -1.92
C PHE A 39 1.42 -3.65 -3.17
N CYS A 40 2.73 -3.82 -3.37
CA CYS A 40 3.28 -4.49 -4.55
C CYS A 40 2.87 -5.97 -4.63
N GLU A 41 2.89 -6.69 -3.51
CA GLU A 41 2.61 -8.12 -3.51
C GLU A 41 1.13 -8.47 -3.66
N LEU A 42 0.22 -7.65 -3.14
CA LEU A 42 -1.18 -8.02 -2.98
C LEU A 42 -2.18 -7.08 -3.66
N ILE A 43 -1.84 -5.82 -3.87
CA ILE A 43 -2.78 -4.82 -4.40
C ILE A 43 -2.49 -4.49 -5.86
N GLU A 44 -1.24 -4.31 -6.23
CA GLU A 44 -0.84 -3.94 -7.58
C GLU A 44 -1.35 -4.95 -8.62
N ALA A 45 -1.29 -6.24 -8.30
CA ALA A 45 -1.77 -7.32 -9.17
C ALA A 45 -3.29 -7.29 -9.42
N GLU A 46 -4.08 -6.71 -8.50
CA GLU A 46 -5.54 -6.62 -8.62
C GLU A 46 -6.01 -5.34 -9.35
N THR A 47 -5.10 -4.39 -9.59
CA THR A 47 -5.45 -3.09 -10.18
C THR A 47 -4.99 -3.01 -11.63
N ASN A 48 -5.90 -3.30 -12.56
CA ASN A 48 -5.65 -3.19 -14.02
C ASN A 48 -6.00 -1.80 -14.60
N GLU A 49 -6.24 -0.77 -13.79
CA GLU A 49 -6.65 0.52 -14.31
C GLU A 49 -5.45 1.42 -14.64
N PHE A 50 -5.44 1.89 -15.88
CA PHE A 50 -4.53 2.93 -16.35
C PHE A 50 -4.75 4.22 -15.56
N VAL A 51 -3.78 4.59 -14.74
CA VAL A 51 -3.74 5.93 -14.17
C VAL A 51 -3.29 6.89 -15.26
N SER A 52 -4.15 7.80 -15.65
CA SER A 52 -3.82 8.91 -16.54
C SER A 52 -2.66 9.71 -15.93
N SER A 53 -1.55 9.82 -16.63
CA SER A 53 -0.33 10.53 -16.23
C SER A 53 -0.52 12.05 -16.24
N ASN A 54 -1.36 12.57 -15.37
CA ASN A 54 -1.34 14.00 -15.08
C ASN A 54 -0.20 14.25 -14.11
N MET A 55 0.67 15.19 -14.43
CA MET A 55 1.88 15.65 -13.71
C MET A 55 1.92 15.20 -12.25
N LEU A 56 2.64 14.12 -12.01
CA LEU A 56 2.76 13.53 -10.69
C LEU A 56 3.64 14.42 -9.82
N LEU A 57 3.12 14.85 -8.68
CA LEU A 57 3.89 15.54 -7.66
C LEU A 57 4.04 14.62 -6.46
N LEU A 58 5.21 14.01 -6.29
CA LEU A 58 5.50 13.12 -5.19
C LEU A 58 6.18 13.86 -4.03
N GLU A 59 5.72 13.65 -2.80
CA GLU A 59 6.42 14.14 -1.61
C GLU A 59 7.54 13.16 -1.22
N VAL A 60 8.72 13.70 -0.98
CA VAL A 60 9.91 12.90 -0.65
C VAL A 60 10.69 13.51 0.51
N VAL A 61 11.36 12.66 1.26
CA VAL A 61 12.38 13.06 2.22
C VAL A 61 13.75 12.98 1.54
N ASP A 62 14.58 13.98 1.74
CA ASP A 62 15.95 14.04 1.22
C ASP A 62 16.92 13.56 2.29
N GLU A 63 17.46 12.37 2.10
CA GLU A 63 18.45 11.79 2.99
C GLU A 63 19.65 11.25 2.21
N SER A 64 20.83 11.73 2.57
CA SER A 64 22.11 11.22 2.02
C SER A 64 22.18 11.27 0.48
N ASP A 65 21.74 12.37 -0.13
CA ASP A 65 21.66 12.58 -1.58
C ASP A 65 20.70 11.63 -2.32
N GLN A 66 19.76 11.00 -1.59
CA GLN A 66 18.71 10.15 -2.16
C GLN A 66 17.33 10.68 -1.80
N TYR A 67 16.40 10.58 -2.75
CA TYR A 67 15.00 10.95 -2.55
C TYR A 67 14.22 9.72 -2.09
N ARG A 68 13.69 9.79 -0.86
CA ARG A 68 12.93 8.69 -0.26
C ARG A 68 11.45 8.98 -0.29
N PHE A 69 10.68 8.19 -1.04
CA PHE A 69 9.23 8.28 -1.06
C PHE A 69 8.60 7.43 0.06
N PHE A 70 7.41 7.81 0.48
CA PHE A 70 6.67 7.14 1.55
C PHE A 70 5.16 7.07 1.30
N ASP A 71 4.68 7.69 0.23
CA ASP A 71 3.30 7.64 -0.27
C ASP A 71 3.31 7.57 -1.79
N GLY A 72 2.13 7.65 -2.44
CA GLY A 72 2.04 7.58 -3.89
C GLY A 72 2.45 6.20 -4.44
N PHE A 73 2.10 5.10 -3.76
CA PHE A 73 2.54 3.75 -4.12
C PHE A 73 2.10 3.34 -5.52
N ARG A 74 0.85 3.63 -5.88
CA ARG A 74 0.32 3.35 -7.22
C ARG A 74 1.05 4.14 -8.29
N GLU A 75 1.29 5.39 -8.01
CA GLU A 75 1.98 6.28 -8.93
C GLU A 75 3.42 5.83 -9.16
N VAL A 76 4.10 5.43 -8.09
CA VAL A 76 5.48 4.93 -8.20
C VAL A 76 5.54 3.62 -8.96
N SER A 77 4.58 2.72 -8.77
CA SER A 77 4.58 1.40 -9.42
C SER A 77 4.44 1.46 -10.95
N ILE A 78 3.81 2.50 -11.48
CA ILE A 78 3.67 2.69 -12.93
C ILE A 78 4.83 3.45 -13.59
N LEU A 79 5.79 3.95 -12.80
CA LEU A 79 6.93 4.68 -13.35
C LEU A 79 7.85 3.76 -14.14
N THR A 80 8.31 4.24 -15.28
CA THR A 80 9.31 3.58 -16.12
C THR A 80 10.66 4.30 -16.01
N ASN A 81 11.73 3.67 -16.47
CA ASN A 81 13.09 4.24 -16.44
C ASN A 81 13.22 5.61 -17.15
N SER A 82 12.28 5.95 -18.03
CA SER A 82 12.26 7.22 -18.76
C SER A 82 11.25 8.23 -18.21
N SER A 83 10.57 7.92 -17.09
CA SER A 83 9.55 8.82 -16.52
C SER A 83 10.22 10.00 -15.82
N GLU A 84 9.82 11.21 -16.18
CA GLU A 84 10.12 12.41 -15.40
C GLU A 84 9.00 12.63 -14.39
N ILE A 85 9.37 12.82 -13.14
CA ILE A 85 8.43 13.15 -12.06
C ILE A 85 8.82 14.45 -11.39
N SER A 86 7.80 15.17 -10.92
CA SER A 86 8.02 16.33 -10.07
C SER A 86 8.03 15.88 -8.61
N ILE A 87 9.08 16.23 -7.87
CA ILE A 87 9.17 15.93 -6.45
C ILE A 87 9.08 17.20 -5.61
N ARG A 88 8.49 17.07 -4.44
CA ARG A 88 8.49 18.09 -3.38
C ARG A 88 9.18 17.54 -2.14
N ARG A 89 10.25 18.20 -1.71
CA ARG A 89 10.92 17.85 -0.47
C ARG A 89 10.08 18.25 0.74
N VAL A 90 9.96 17.35 1.68
CA VAL A 90 9.28 17.57 2.96
C VAL A 90 10.19 17.18 4.12
N ILE A 91 9.96 17.78 5.28
CA ILE A 91 10.63 17.42 6.53
C ILE A 91 9.55 16.89 7.45
N LEU A 92 9.58 15.58 7.70
CA LEU A 92 8.62 14.88 8.53
C LEU A 92 9.34 14.00 9.55
N SER A 93 8.69 13.70 10.66
CA SER A 93 9.18 12.70 11.59
C SER A 93 8.91 11.27 11.06
N ASN A 94 9.71 10.30 11.49
CA ASN A 94 9.51 8.90 11.13
C ASN A 94 8.08 8.40 11.46
N ALA A 95 7.53 8.83 12.58
CA ALA A 95 6.16 8.49 12.96
C ALA A 95 5.10 9.07 12.00
N GLU A 96 5.32 10.27 11.48
CA GLU A 96 4.42 10.88 10.49
C GLU A 96 4.57 10.21 9.12
N ILE A 97 5.79 9.87 8.72
CA ILE A 97 6.06 9.12 7.49
C ILE A 97 5.39 7.75 7.55
N GLU A 98 5.59 7.01 8.65
CA GLU A 98 4.97 5.70 8.85
C GLU A 98 3.44 5.80 8.79
N ARG A 99 2.85 6.77 9.48
CA ARG A 99 1.41 7.02 9.47
C ARG A 99 0.88 7.28 8.06
N ARG A 100 1.57 8.12 7.27
CA ARG A 100 1.19 8.44 5.89
C ARG A 100 1.33 7.24 4.96
N ALA A 101 2.41 6.47 5.10
CA ALA A 101 2.63 5.27 4.30
C ALA A 101 1.50 4.24 4.51
N TRP A 102 1.11 3.99 5.75
CA TRP A 102 -0.02 3.13 6.06
C TRP A 102 -1.36 3.71 5.61
N SER A 103 -1.55 5.04 5.70
CA SER A 103 -2.73 5.71 5.16
C SER A 103 -2.83 5.56 3.65
N CYS A 104 -1.72 5.68 2.93
CA CYS A 104 -1.65 5.45 1.49
C CYS A 104 -2.09 4.02 1.14
N LEU A 105 -1.50 3.00 1.79
CA LEU A 105 -1.88 1.61 1.60
C LEU A 105 -3.37 1.37 1.92
N MET A 106 -3.89 1.95 3.00
CA MET A 106 -5.30 1.82 3.37
C MET A 106 -6.24 2.41 2.32
N ASN A 107 -5.88 3.56 1.73
CA ASN A 107 -6.67 4.15 0.66
C ASN A 107 -6.71 3.24 -0.58
N GLU A 108 -5.57 2.65 -0.96
CA GLU A 108 -5.52 1.68 -2.06
C GLU A 108 -6.38 0.45 -1.76
N PHE A 109 -6.27 -0.11 -0.55
CA PHE A 109 -7.06 -1.26 -0.12
C PHE A 109 -8.58 -0.96 -0.09
N ILE A 110 -8.99 0.20 0.42
CA ILE A 110 -10.41 0.59 0.48
C ILE A 110 -10.99 0.76 -0.92
N ASN A 111 -10.19 1.13 -1.91
CA ASN A 111 -10.63 1.29 -3.29
C ASN A 111 -10.78 -0.03 -4.05
N LEU A 112 -10.26 -1.15 -3.53
CA LEU A 112 -10.47 -2.47 -4.14
C LEU A 112 -11.95 -2.90 -4.07
N ASP A 113 -12.44 -3.52 -5.14
CA ASP A 113 -13.78 -4.09 -5.20
C ASP A 113 -13.75 -5.45 -5.93
N PRO A 114 -14.05 -6.54 -5.26
CA PRO A 114 -14.47 -6.68 -3.86
C PRO A 114 -13.31 -6.52 -2.85
N ILE A 115 -13.63 -6.36 -1.57
CA ILE A 115 -12.62 -6.36 -0.50
C ILE A 115 -12.01 -7.76 -0.37
N ASN A 116 -10.68 -7.85 -0.57
CA ASN A 116 -9.96 -9.10 -0.43
C ASN A 116 -9.60 -9.37 1.06
N PRO A 117 -10.13 -10.48 1.67
CA PRO A 117 -9.86 -10.81 3.06
C PRO A 117 -8.37 -11.07 3.38
N ASN A 118 -7.59 -11.59 2.43
CA ASN A 118 -6.16 -11.86 2.64
C ASN A 118 -5.37 -10.56 2.76
N ILE A 119 -5.70 -9.57 1.94
CA ILE A 119 -5.09 -8.23 2.01
C ILE A 119 -5.43 -7.57 3.34
N PHE A 120 -6.71 -7.63 3.76
CA PHE A 120 -7.12 -7.13 5.07
C PHE A 120 -6.31 -7.75 6.21
N ASN A 121 -6.15 -9.06 6.21
CA ASN A 121 -5.39 -9.79 7.23
C ASN A 121 -3.90 -9.40 7.21
N ALA A 122 -3.29 -9.27 6.04
CA ALA A 122 -1.90 -8.84 5.88
C ALA A 122 -1.68 -7.43 6.46
N ILE A 123 -2.57 -6.50 6.15
CA ILE A 123 -2.55 -5.13 6.68
C ILE A 123 -2.72 -5.13 8.20
N LYS A 124 -3.77 -5.78 8.69
CA LYS A 124 -4.09 -5.83 10.13
C LYS A 124 -2.96 -6.39 10.98
N ASN A 125 -2.32 -7.46 10.50
CA ASN A 125 -1.25 -8.14 11.22
C ASN A 125 0.09 -7.39 11.14
N SER A 126 0.30 -6.58 10.12
CA SER A 126 1.56 -5.86 9.89
C SER A 126 1.53 -4.42 10.39
N MET A 127 0.36 -3.78 10.43
CA MET A 127 0.24 -2.38 10.83
C MET A 127 0.48 -2.21 12.33
N PRO A 128 1.44 -1.35 12.74
CA PRO A 128 1.70 -1.09 14.16
C PRO A 128 0.47 -0.55 14.88
N ILE A 129 0.27 -0.98 16.12
CA ILE A 129 -0.91 -0.60 16.91
C ILE A 129 -1.03 0.92 17.12
N GLN A 130 0.09 1.63 17.18
CA GLN A 130 0.13 3.09 17.30
C GLN A 130 -0.43 3.75 16.05
N VAL A 131 -0.09 3.20 14.86
CA VAL A 131 -0.61 3.67 13.57
C VAL A 131 -2.10 3.34 13.45
N GLN A 132 -2.53 2.13 13.86
CA GLN A 132 -3.95 1.78 13.89
C GLN A 132 -4.76 2.77 14.73
N ARG A 133 -4.26 3.11 15.92
CA ARG A 133 -4.91 4.09 16.80
C ARG A 133 -4.93 5.49 16.19
N ALA A 134 -3.84 5.89 15.52
CA ALA A 134 -3.74 7.22 14.90
C ALA A 134 -4.65 7.38 13.67
N LEU A 135 -4.93 6.30 12.93
CA LEU A 135 -5.77 6.31 11.73
C LEU A 135 -7.24 6.01 12.03
N PHE A 136 -7.52 5.21 13.06
CA PHE A 136 -8.85 4.66 13.32
C PHE A 136 -9.36 4.91 14.74
N ASP A 137 -8.67 5.67 15.58
CA ASP A 137 -8.93 5.91 17.00
C ASP A 137 -8.86 4.64 17.88
N ASN A 138 -8.87 3.46 17.26
CA ASN A 138 -8.83 2.14 17.88
C ASN A 138 -8.08 1.15 17.00
N SER A 139 -8.13 -0.13 17.35
CA SER A 139 -7.62 -1.20 16.50
C SER A 139 -8.40 -1.29 15.19
N LEU A 140 -7.71 -1.65 14.10
CA LEU A 140 -8.31 -1.89 12.80
C LEU A 140 -9.24 -3.12 12.85
N THR A 141 -10.50 -2.94 12.48
CA THR A 141 -11.50 -4.01 12.37
C THR A 141 -12.10 -4.03 10.97
N ILE A 142 -12.51 -5.22 10.52
CA ILE A 142 -13.19 -5.33 9.23
C ILE A 142 -14.50 -4.54 9.21
N GLN A 143 -15.24 -4.53 10.32
CA GLN A 143 -16.50 -3.78 10.40
C GLN A 143 -16.28 -2.30 10.06
N ARG A 144 -15.21 -1.69 10.55
CA ARG A 144 -14.89 -0.29 10.27
C ARG A 144 -14.62 -0.03 8.77
N ILE A 145 -13.96 -0.98 8.10
CA ILE A 145 -13.73 -0.90 6.66
C ILE A 145 -15.07 -1.02 5.90
N LEU A 146 -15.91 -1.95 6.30
CA LEU A 146 -17.23 -2.13 5.70
C LEU A 146 -18.11 -0.89 5.87
N ASP A 147 -18.08 -0.27 7.06
CA ASP A 147 -18.79 0.98 7.34
C ASP A 147 -18.30 2.13 6.44
N ILE A 148 -16.98 2.25 6.27
CA ILE A 148 -16.38 3.28 5.37
C ILE A 148 -16.82 3.07 3.92
N LYS A 149 -16.85 1.82 3.45
CA LYS A 149 -17.27 1.47 2.09
C LYS A 149 -18.80 1.40 1.91
N ASN A 150 -19.56 1.48 2.98
CA ASN A 150 -21.00 1.24 2.99
C ASN A 150 -21.37 -0.12 2.37
N ILE A 151 -20.65 -1.16 2.78
CA ILE A 151 -20.82 -2.55 2.33
C ILE A 151 -21.41 -3.38 3.47
N GLU A 152 -22.40 -4.21 3.17
CA GLU A 152 -23.01 -5.12 4.13
C GLU A 152 -22.09 -6.29 4.50
N ARG A 153 -22.10 -6.70 5.76
CA ARG A 153 -21.23 -7.76 6.29
C ARG A 153 -21.32 -9.06 5.52
N TYR A 154 -22.49 -9.46 5.05
CA TYR A 154 -22.68 -10.71 4.32
C TYR A 154 -21.90 -10.75 2.99
N GLN A 155 -21.67 -9.60 2.34
CA GLN A 155 -20.88 -9.53 1.10
C GLN A 155 -19.41 -9.87 1.36
N TYR A 156 -18.86 -9.40 2.46
CA TYR A 156 -17.50 -9.76 2.88
C TYR A 156 -17.41 -11.24 3.29
N ASP A 157 -18.37 -11.73 4.08
CA ASP A 157 -18.39 -13.13 4.51
C ASP A 157 -18.54 -14.08 3.30
N TYR A 158 -19.23 -13.65 2.24
CA TYR A 158 -19.27 -14.39 0.98
C TYR A 158 -17.89 -14.49 0.32
N GLN A 159 -17.10 -13.41 0.28
CA GLN A 159 -15.73 -13.44 -0.25
C GLN A 159 -14.82 -14.35 0.57
N VAL A 160 -14.94 -14.33 1.89
CA VAL A 160 -14.22 -15.25 2.79
C VAL A 160 -14.53 -16.70 2.44
N ASN A 161 -15.82 -17.02 2.26
CA ASN A 161 -16.26 -18.39 1.91
C ASN A 161 -15.76 -18.81 0.51
N LEU A 162 -15.76 -17.92 -0.46
CA LEU A 162 -15.21 -18.22 -1.79
C LEU A 162 -13.75 -18.58 -1.72
N MET A 163 -12.94 -17.82 -0.97
CA MET A 163 -11.51 -18.13 -0.79
C MET A 163 -11.30 -19.47 -0.10
N HIS A 164 -12.05 -19.75 0.96
CA HIS A 164 -11.94 -21.06 1.62
C HIS A 164 -12.29 -22.21 0.69
N ASN A 165 -13.29 -22.06 -0.15
CA ASN A 165 -13.69 -23.09 -1.11
C ASN A 165 -12.66 -23.28 -2.24
N GLN A 166 -11.99 -22.20 -2.68
CA GLN A 166 -10.88 -22.29 -3.63
C GLN A 166 -9.72 -23.09 -3.05
N TYR A 167 -9.28 -22.79 -1.83
CA TYR A 167 -8.23 -23.57 -1.15
C TYR A 167 -8.64 -25.03 -0.90
N ALA A 168 -9.90 -25.27 -0.56
CA ALA A 168 -10.40 -26.63 -0.35
C ALA A 168 -10.41 -27.47 -1.65
N SER A 169 -10.60 -26.83 -2.82
CA SER A 169 -10.55 -27.49 -4.12
C SER A 169 -9.13 -27.79 -4.61
N GLU A 170 -8.13 -27.11 -4.08
CA GLU A 170 -6.70 -27.34 -4.37
C GLU A 170 -6.10 -28.47 -3.51
N ILE A 171 -6.78 -28.88 -2.44
CA ILE A 171 -6.36 -30.03 -1.62
C ILE A 171 -6.87 -31.29 -2.31
N PRO A 172 -5.98 -32.22 -2.72
CA PRO A 172 -6.38 -33.48 -3.29
C PRO A 172 -7.38 -34.22 -2.41
N SER A 173 -8.42 -34.76 -2.98
CA SER A 173 -9.39 -35.57 -2.22
C SER A 173 -8.68 -36.75 -1.57
N PHE A 174 -9.21 -37.24 -0.46
CA PHE A 174 -8.63 -38.41 0.22
C PHE A 174 -8.49 -39.63 -0.71
N SER A 175 -9.40 -39.79 -1.69
CA SER A 175 -9.32 -40.83 -2.73
C SER A 175 -8.12 -40.61 -3.66
N GLU A 176 -7.84 -39.38 -4.08
CA GLU A 176 -6.67 -39.06 -4.93
C GLU A 176 -5.35 -39.30 -4.20
N LEU A 177 -5.28 -38.94 -2.90
CA LEU A 177 -4.11 -39.27 -2.07
C LEU A 177 -3.89 -40.75 -1.89
N ILE A 178 -4.96 -41.54 -1.72
CA ILE A 178 -4.85 -43.02 -1.64
C ILE A 178 -4.38 -43.58 -2.97
N ASP A 179 -4.85 -43.08 -4.08
CA ASP A 179 -4.44 -43.56 -5.40
C ASP A 179 -2.97 -43.22 -5.69
N GLU A 180 -2.48 -42.05 -5.31
CA GLU A 180 -1.04 -41.69 -5.39
C GLU A 180 -0.16 -42.67 -4.58
N VAL A 181 -0.56 -42.98 -3.34
CA VAL A 181 0.18 -43.93 -2.49
C VAL A 181 0.19 -45.34 -3.11
N ARG A 182 -0.93 -45.79 -3.65
CA ARG A 182 -1.01 -47.10 -4.32
C ARG A 182 -0.16 -47.17 -5.57
N TYR A 183 -0.05 -46.12 -6.36
CA TYR A 183 0.84 -46.04 -7.52
C TYR A 183 2.32 -46.00 -7.14
N ALA A 184 2.67 -45.40 -6.00
CA ALA A 184 4.04 -45.36 -5.51
C ALA A 184 4.55 -46.75 -5.04
N ASP A 185 3.67 -47.54 -4.43
CA ASP A 185 4.02 -48.89 -3.94
C ASP A 185 4.04 -49.98 -5.05
N SER A 186 3.65 -49.64 -6.29
CA SER A 186 3.60 -50.57 -7.43
C SER A 186 4.81 -50.48 -8.37
N LYS A 187 5.83 -49.70 -8.02
CA LYS A 187 7.12 -49.59 -8.73
C LYS A 187 8.25 -50.17 -7.93
#